data_f09b58c3b220a7ceafdb72110f2e9042
#
_entry.id   f09b58c3b220a7ceafdb72110f2e9042
#
_cell.length_a   1.000
_cell.length_b   1.000
_cell.length_c   1.000
_cell.angle_alpha   90.00
_cell.angle_beta   90.00
_cell.angle_gamma   90.00
#
_symmetry.space_group_name_H-M   'P 1'
#
loop_
_entity.id
_entity.type
_entity.pdbx_description
1 polymer ?
#
loop_
_entity_poly.entity_id
_entity_poly.type
_entity_poly.pdbx_seq_one_letter_code
_entity_poly.pdbx_strand_id
1 'polypeptide(L)'
;MTTIEVIRDGRTLASAQGAREAQLLYQGEYAQGDALRIRTEDTHVIVQVDQAVKPARVYLPQKEMTFRLPLGGIDLAVYAPGAFTGGMHLCTVRPDTDNSYRNLARNPADQRGGVTCYPHATANVETREESWFCARNTIDGEHIACGHGPWPFGSWGIGARTDAELTLDFGRTVEVDRAVLYLRADFPHDAYWISGTLSLDDGTEVTFPLEGIDGPQEIDLGGWHRIRTLKLHRLVKCDNPSAFPSLRQIEVYGRDCEE
;
A
#
# COMPACT_ATOMS: atom_id res chain seq x y z
N MET A 1 -7.97 -25.27 2.24
CA MET A 1 -9.29 -24.74 1.80
C MET A 1 -9.28 -23.23 1.94
N THR A 2 -9.74 -22.51 0.95
CA THR A 2 -9.76 -21.04 0.92
C THR A 2 -11.19 -20.54 1.12
N THR A 3 -11.38 -19.53 1.99
CA THR A 3 -12.71 -18.95 2.28
C THR A 3 -12.65 -17.42 2.22
N ILE A 4 -13.75 -16.81 1.78
CA ILE A 4 -14.03 -15.38 1.88
C ILE A 4 -15.35 -15.22 2.61
N GLU A 5 -15.41 -14.33 3.60
CA GLU A 5 -16.61 -14.02 4.36
C GLU A 5 -16.82 -12.51 4.45
N VAL A 6 -18.07 -12.07 4.31
CA VAL A 6 -18.50 -10.74 4.74
C VAL A 6 -18.96 -10.85 6.18
N ILE A 7 -18.39 -10.04 7.08
CA ILE A 7 -18.67 -10.10 8.53
C ILE A 7 -19.26 -8.76 8.97
N ARG A 8 -20.30 -8.82 9.78
CA ARG A 8 -20.89 -7.69 10.53
C ARG A 8 -21.07 -8.10 11.98
N ASP A 9 -20.52 -7.35 12.92
CA ASP A 9 -20.64 -7.60 14.37
C ASP A 9 -20.33 -9.05 14.76
N GLY A 10 -19.29 -9.62 14.15
CA GLY A 10 -18.86 -11.01 14.39
C GLY A 10 -19.72 -12.08 13.71
N ARG A 11 -20.78 -11.71 13.00
CA ARG A 11 -21.65 -12.64 12.25
C ARG A 11 -21.26 -12.66 10.78
N THR A 12 -21.24 -13.85 10.19
CA THR A 12 -21.05 -14.01 8.75
C THR A 12 -22.37 -13.71 8.03
N LEU A 13 -22.36 -12.71 7.15
CA LEU A 13 -23.51 -12.33 6.30
C LEU A 13 -23.54 -13.14 5.00
N ALA A 14 -22.35 -13.38 4.43
CA ALA A 14 -22.18 -14.16 3.22
C ALA A 14 -20.82 -14.85 3.25
N SER A 15 -20.70 -15.98 2.60
CA SER A 15 -19.43 -16.69 2.49
C SER A 15 -19.32 -17.46 1.16
N ALA A 16 -18.09 -17.63 0.70
CA ALA A 16 -17.74 -18.53 -0.38
C ALA A 16 -16.49 -19.32 0.00
N GLN A 17 -16.38 -20.53 -0.52
CA GLN A 17 -15.23 -21.39 -0.28
C GLN A 17 -14.83 -22.17 -1.53
N GLY A 18 -13.56 -22.50 -1.61
CA GLY A 18 -13.01 -23.33 -2.66
C GLY A 18 -11.78 -24.10 -2.19
N ALA A 19 -11.31 -25.03 -2.99
CA ALA A 19 -10.17 -25.88 -2.62
C ALA A 19 -8.88 -25.04 -2.42
N ARG A 20 -8.57 -24.16 -3.38
CA ARG A 20 -7.40 -23.24 -3.33
C ARG A 20 -7.78 -21.79 -3.63
N GLU A 21 -8.80 -21.56 -4.43
CA GLU A 21 -9.31 -20.22 -4.75
C GLU A 21 -10.77 -20.10 -4.34
N ALA A 22 -11.21 -18.88 -4.02
CA ALA A 22 -12.59 -18.57 -3.73
C ALA A 22 -13.00 -17.27 -4.40
N GLN A 23 -14.29 -17.19 -4.78
CA GLN A 23 -14.92 -15.99 -5.33
C GLN A 23 -16.25 -15.80 -4.61
N LEU A 24 -16.43 -14.63 -4.02
CA LEU A 24 -17.67 -14.26 -3.33
C LEU A 24 -18.34 -13.13 -4.07
N LEU A 25 -19.56 -13.37 -4.56
CA LEU A 25 -20.47 -12.32 -5.00
C LEU A 25 -21.43 -12.00 -3.84
N TYR A 26 -21.16 -10.90 -3.14
CA TYR A 26 -22.04 -10.42 -2.09
C TYR A 26 -23.13 -9.54 -2.70
N GLN A 27 -24.39 -9.93 -2.50
CA GLN A 27 -25.57 -9.21 -2.95
C GLN A 27 -26.22 -8.52 -1.75
N GLY A 28 -25.79 -7.29 -1.50
CA GLY A 28 -26.25 -6.46 -0.38
C GLY A 28 -25.40 -5.21 -0.23
N GLU A 29 -25.92 -4.21 0.42
CA GLU A 29 -25.17 -3.01 0.75
C GLU A 29 -24.29 -3.26 1.98
N TYR A 30 -23.04 -2.79 1.90
CA TYR A 30 -22.16 -2.77 3.06
C TYR A 30 -22.62 -1.72 4.07
N ALA A 31 -22.39 -1.98 5.35
CA ALA A 31 -22.64 -1.05 6.45
C ALA A 31 -21.38 -0.76 7.26
N GLN A 32 -21.38 0.33 7.98
CA GLN A 32 -20.27 0.70 8.86
C GLN A 32 -19.95 -0.45 9.84
N GLY A 33 -18.67 -0.80 9.93
CA GLY A 33 -18.19 -1.92 10.74
C GLY A 33 -18.12 -3.26 10.03
N ASP A 34 -18.59 -3.34 8.78
CA ASP A 34 -18.42 -4.55 7.97
C ASP A 34 -16.93 -4.78 7.64
N ALA A 35 -16.59 -6.04 7.48
CA ALA A 35 -15.26 -6.48 7.07
C ALA A 35 -15.30 -7.70 6.17
N LEU A 36 -14.30 -7.83 5.34
CA LEU A 36 -13.99 -9.07 4.62
C LEU A 36 -12.99 -9.85 5.44
N ARG A 37 -13.29 -11.12 5.74
CA ARG A 37 -12.34 -12.06 6.33
C ARG A 37 -11.97 -13.11 5.30
N ILE A 38 -10.68 -13.26 5.04
CA ILE A 38 -10.12 -14.23 4.11
C ILE A 38 -9.27 -15.21 4.91
N ARG A 39 -9.47 -16.51 4.70
CA ARG A 39 -8.64 -17.59 5.23
C ARG A 39 -8.20 -18.50 4.09
N THR A 40 -6.96 -18.96 4.14
CA THR A 40 -6.34 -19.74 3.09
C THR A 40 -5.29 -20.70 3.66
N GLU A 41 -4.87 -21.69 2.88
CA GLU A 41 -3.70 -22.53 3.22
C GLU A 41 -2.39 -21.99 2.65
N ASP A 42 -2.47 -21.05 1.71
CA ASP A 42 -1.32 -20.44 1.06
C ASP A 42 -0.92 -19.13 1.78
N THR A 43 0.37 -18.90 1.96
CA THR A 43 0.88 -17.64 2.54
C THR A 43 0.99 -16.52 1.51
N HIS A 44 1.17 -16.86 0.22
CA HIS A 44 1.21 -15.91 -0.88
C HIS A 44 -0.08 -16.01 -1.68
N VAL A 45 -0.83 -14.93 -1.74
CA VAL A 45 -2.11 -14.89 -2.43
C VAL A 45 -2.31 -13.61 -3.23
N ILE A 46 -3.15 -13.71 -4.25
CA ILE A 46 -3.69 -12.55 -4.96
C ILE A 46 -5.10 -12.34 -4.44
N VAL A 47 -5.34 -11.18 -3.84
CA VAL A 47 -6.62 -10.79 -3.26
C VAL A 47 -7.18 -9.61 -4.03
N GLN A 48 -8.47 -9.67 -4.37
CA GLN A 48 -9.24 -8.52 -4.83
C GLN A 48 -10.41 -8.31 -3.86
N VAL A 49 -10.35 -7.22 -3.11
CA VAL A 49 -11.33 -6.93 -2.03
C VAL A 49 -12.63 -6.33 -2.55
N ASP A 50 -12.65 -5.81 -3.77
CA ASP A 50 -13.83 -5.31 -4.48
C ASP A 50 -13.49 -5.22 -5.98
N GLN A 51 -14.48 -5.35 -6.86
CA GLN A 51 -14.29 -5.27 -8.32
C GLN A 51 -13.69 -3.95 -8.79
N ALA A 52 -13.88 -2.85 -8.05
CA ALA A 52 -13.32 -1.55 -8.36
C ALA A 52 -11.94 -1.29 -7.72
N VAL A 53 -11.41 -2.24 -6.95
CA VAL A 53 -10.07 -2.18 -6.35
C VAL A 53 -9.14 -3.10 -7.12
N LYS A 54 -7.95 -2.63 -7.48
CA LYS A 54 -6.94 -3.45 -8.17
C LYS A 54 -6.57 -4.67 -7.33
N PRO A 55 -6.33 -5.84 -7.93
CA PRO A 55 -5.83 -7.00 -7.18
C PRO A 55 -4.50 -6.70 -6.49
N ALA A 56 -4.36 -7.17 -5.25
CA ALA A 56 -3.18 -7.09 -4.42
C ALA A 56 -2.48 -8.44 -4.34
N ARG A 57 -1.15 -8.48 -4.57
CA ARG A 57 -0.31 -9.64 -4.27
C ARG A 57 0.19 -9.48 -2.84
N VAL A 58 -0.30 -10.31 -1.93
CA VAL A 58 -0.04 -10.14 -0.49
C VAL A 58 0.54 -11.40 0.15
N TYR A 59 1.34 -11.18 1.19
CA TYR A 59 1.84 -12.21 2.07
C TYR A 59 1.01 -12.23 3.35
N LEU A 60 0.53 -13.41 3.72
CA LEU A 60 -0.31 -13.67 4.90
C LEU A 60 0.40 -14.65 5.84
N PRO A 61 1.23 -14.19 6.79
CA PRO A 61 1.98 -15.08 7.67
C PRO A 61 1.08 -15.97 8.52
N GLN A 62 -0.13 -15.50 8.84
CA GLN A 62 -1.14 -16.24 9.61
C GLN A 62 -2.17 -16.95 8.71
N LYS A 63 -1.97 -16.92 7.38
CA LYS A 63 -2.93 -17.49 6.42
C LYS A 63 -4.35 -16.94 6.57
N GLU A 64 -4.46 -15.79 7.18
CA GLU A 64 -5.71 -15.05 7.39
C GLU A 64 -5.44 -13.54 7.23
N MET A 65 -6.42 -12.83 6.66
CA MET A 65 -6.50 -11.38 6.71
C MET A 65 -7.92 -10.91 6.96
N THR A 66 -8.03 -9.74 7.58
CA THR A 66 -9.29 -9.02 7.74
C THR A 66 -9.14 -7.65 7.10
N PHE A 67 -9.96 -7.37 6.08
CA PHE A 67 -10.04 -6.08 5.43
C PHE A 67 -11.29 -5.35 5.96
N ARG A 68 -11.11 -4.27 6.72
CA ARG A 68 -12.22 -3.43 7.20
C ARG A 68 -12.74 -2.59 6.05
N LEU A 69 -14.06 -2.60 5.82
CA LEU A 69 -14.63 -1.82 4.74
C LEU A 69 -14.58 -0.32 5.07
N PRO A 70 -13.97 0.52 4.22
CA PRO A 70 -13.70 1.93 4.51
C PRO A 70 -14.94 2.80 4.24
N LEU A 71 -16.05 2.50 4.90
CA LEU A 71 -17.36 3.11 4.66
C LEU A 71 -17.56 4.42 5.44
N GLY A 72 -16.70 5.36 5.26
CA GLY A 72 -16.84 6.61 6.00
C GLY A 72 -16.06 7.77 5.39
N GLY A 73 -16.75 8.75 4.84
CA GLY A 73 -16.19 10.05 4.50
C GLY A 73 -14.85 9.96 3.73
N ILE A 74 -13.78 10.38 4.38
CA ILE A 74 -12.43 10.45 3.80
C ILE A 74 -11.84 9.05 3.52
N ASP A 75 -12.20 8.04 4.31
CA ASP A 75 -11.63 6.69 4.16
C ASP A 75 -12.05 6.02 2.85
N LEU A 76 -13.28 6.27 2.40
CA LEU A 76 -13.76 5.79 1.12
C LEU A 76 -13.14 6.57 -0.05
N ALA A 77 -12.87 7.85 0.13
CA ALA A 77 -12.43 8.75 -0.92
C ALA A 77 -11.01 8.45 -1.47
N VAL A 78 -10.24 7.59 -0.80
CA VAL A 78 -8.93 7.11 -1.29
C VAL A 78 -9.02 5.88 -2.18
N TYR A 79 -10.22 5.40 -2.45
CA TYR A 79 -10.49 4.30 -3.38
C TYR A 79 -11.18 4.81 -4.64
N ALA A 80 -11.15 4.00 -5.70
CA ALA A 80 -11.80 4.32 -6.96
C ALA A 80 -13.32 4.56 -6.76
N PRO A 81 -13.91 5.52 -7.49
CA PRO A 81 -15.35 5.70 -7.47
C PRO A 81 -16.07 4.38 -7.77
N GLY A 82 -17.06 4.06 -6.95
CA GLY A 82 -17.78 2.79 -7.04
C GLY A 82 -17.22 1.65 -6.17
N ALA A 83 -15.99 1.76 -5.65
CA ALA A 83 -15.48 0.78 -4.69
C ALA A 83 -16.35 0.75 -3.42
N PHE A 84 -16.71 -0.45 -2.99
CA PHE A 84 -17.50 -0.72 -1.77
C PHE A 84 -18.89 -0.04 -1.75
N THR A 85 -19.42 0.40 -2.89
CA THR A 85 -20.71 1.07 -3.00
C THR A 85 -21.71 0.29 -3.83
N GLY A 86 -23.01 0.47 -3.57
CA GLY A 86 -24.08 -0.26 -4.24
C GLY A 86 -24.36 -1.60 -3.59
N GLY A 87 -25.13 -2.44 -4.28
CA GLY A 87 -25.65 -3.71 -3.74
C GLY A 87 -25.03 -4.96 -4.35
N MET A 88 -23.88 -4.87 -5.02
CA MET A 88 -23.22 -6.02 -5.65
C MET A 88 -21.70 -5.89 -5.62
N HIS A 89 -21.03 -6.81 -4.94
CA HIS A 89 -19.59 -6.76 -4.65
C HIS A 89 -18.93 -8.10 -4.96
N LEU A 90 -17.95 -8.09 -5.85
CA LEU A 90 -17.16 -9.28 -6.19
C LEU A 90 -15.81 -9.22 -5.47
N CYS A 91 -15.59 -10.20 -4.60
CA CYS A 91 -14.31 -10.41 -3.91
C CYS A 91 -13.70 -11.72 -4.39
N THR A 92 -12.38 -11.75 -4.61
CA THR A 92 -11.68 -12.94 -5.05
C THR A 92 -10.40 -13.16 -4.26
N VAL A 93 -10.02 -14.42 -4.07
CA VAL A 93 -8.71 -14.81 -3.54
C VAL A 93 -8.23 -16.07 -4.25
N ARG A 94 -6.96 -16.09 -4.63
CA ARG A 94 -6.30 -17.25 -5.24
C ARG A 94 -4.84 -17.30 -4.84
N PRO A 95 -4.18 -18.46 -4.87
CA PRO A 95 -2.75 -18.58 -4.64
C PRO A 95 -1.95 -17.70 -5.61
N ASP A 96 -0.86 -17.12 -5.11
CA ASP A 96 0.17 -16.51 -5.91
C ASP A 96 1.37 -17.45 -5.98
N THR A 97 1.64 -18.00 -7.16
CA THR A 97 2.74 -18.95 -7.41
C THR A 97 3.85 -18.35 -8.26
N ASP A 98 3.74 -17.05 -8.59
CA ASP A 98 4.72 -16.36 -9.41
C ASP A 98 5.76 -15.64 -8.54
N ASN A 99 7.02 -16.08 -8.63
CA ASN A 99 8.17 -15.43 -7.97
C ASN A 99 9.03 -14.63 -8.95
N SER A 100 8.46 -14.10 -10.02
CA SER A 100 9.16 -13.24 -10.96
C SER A 100 9.61 -11.92 -10.31
N TYR A 101 10.69 -11.33 -10.84
CA TYR A 101 11.14 -9.99 -10.48
C TYR A 101 10.03 -8.96 -10.69
N ARG A 102 9.68 -8.22 -9.64
CA ARG A 102 8.53 -7.30 -9.65
C ARG A 102 8.63 -6.22 -8.59
N ASN A 103 7.73 -5.25 -8.63
CA ASN A 103 7.49 -4.35 -7.50
C ASN A 103 6.87 -5.13 -6.33
N LEU A 104 7.63 -5.33 -5.26
CA LEU A 104 7.22 -6.04 -4.04
C LEU A 104 6.47 -5.14 -3.06
N ALA A 105 6.56 -3.82 -3.20
CA ALA A 105 5.91 -2.87 -2.30
C ALA A 105 4.41 -2.68 -2.60
N ARG A 106 3.93 -3.05 -3.79
CA ARG A 106 2.56 -2.76 -4.20
C ARG A 106 1.52 -3.57 -3.44
N ASN A 107 0.65 -2.88 -2.68
CA ASN A 107 -0.48 -3.47 -1.96
C ASN A 107 -1.70 -2.53 -1.91
N PRO A 108 -2.60 -2.53 -2.90
CA PRO A 108 -3.85 -1.76 -2.83
C PRO A 108 -4.81 -2.20 -1.71
N ALA A 109 -4.61 -3.37 -1.12
CA ALA A 109 -5.39 -3.83 0.04
C ALA A 109 -4.77 -3.45 1.39
N ASP A 110 -3.66 -2.69 1.40
CA ASP A 110 -3.09 -2.18 2.66
C ASP A 110 -4.03 -1.20 3.34
N GLN A 111 -4.04 -1.21 4.66
CA GLN A 111 -4.90 -0.36 5.46
C GLN A 111 -4.12 0.34 6.57
N ARG A 112 -4.51 1.57 6.88
CA ARG A 112 -4.02 2.29 8.06
C ARG A 112 -4.42 1.54 9.33
N GLY A 113 -3.49 1.42 10.27
CA GLY A 113 -3.73 0.78 11.57
C GLY A 113 -3.21 -0.65 11.63
N GLY A 114 -4.00 -1.59 12.12
CA GLY A 114 -3.53 -2.96 12.35
C GLY A 114 -3.15 -3.71 11.07
N VAL A 115 -2.00 -4.34 11.08
CA VAL A 115 -1.48 -5.16 9.99
C VAL A 115 -2.27 -6.45 9.86
N THR A 116 -2.81 -6.70 8.68
CA THR A 116 -3.47 -7.99 8.36
C THR A 116 -2.85 -8.68 7.17
N CYS A 117 -2.14 -7.94 6.31
CA CYS A 117 -1.43 -8.46 5.15
C CYS A 117 -0.20 -7.61 4.84
N TYR A 118 0.73 -8.15 4.07
CA TYR A 118 1.97 -7.47 3.67
C TYR A 118 2.11 -7.44 2.15
N PRO A 119 2.86 -6.44 1.60
CA PRO A 119 3.61 -5.40 2.30
C PRO A 119 2.69 -4.42 3.04
N HIS A 120 3.21 -3.80 4.08
CA HIS A 120 2.51 -2.80 4.89
C HIS A 120 3.34 -1.53 5.01
N ALA A 121 2.70 -0.38 4.79
CA ALA A 121 3.34 0.93 4.89
C ALA A 121 2.90 1.65 6.17
N THR A 122 3.87 2.15 6.93
CA THR A 122 3.66 2.99 8.12
C THR A 122 4.53 4.23 8.08
N ALA A 123 4.13 5.26 8.82
CA ALA A 123 4.93 6.46 8.97
C ALA A 123 4.86 7.01 10.40
N ASN A 124 5.88 7.75 10.81
CA ASN A 124 5.88 8.43 12.11
C ASN A 124 5.03 9.71 12.12
N VAL A 125 4.54 10.13 10.97
CA VAL A 125 3.65 11.27 10.78
C VAL A 125 2.80 11.08 9.52
N GLU A 126 1.55 11.49 9.61
CA GLU A 126 0.61 11.60 8.50
C GLU A 126 -0.13 12.93 8.64
N THR A 127 -0.22 13.71 7.56
CA THR A 127 -0.81 15.06 7.62
C THR A 127 -2.26 15.00 8.11
N ARG A 128 -2.55 15.67 9.22
CA ARG A 128 -3.87 15.76 9.88
C ARG A 128 -4.53 14.42 10.18
N GLU A 129 -3.78 13.32 10.12
CA GLU A 129 -4.31 11.94 10.24
C GLU A 129 -5.41 11.61 9.23
N GLU A 130 -5.48 12.32 8.11
CA GLU A 130 -6.45 12.11 7.06
C GLU A 130 -6.02 10.99 6.11
N SER A 131 -6.94 10.12 5.71
CA SER A 131 -6.68 8.98 4.84
C SER A 131 -6.07 9.36 3.49
N TRP A 132 -6.31 10.59 3.01
CA TRP A 132 -5.70 11.10 1.77
C TRP A 132 -4.18 11.25 1.85
N PHE A 133 -3.62 11.36 3.07
CA PHE A 133 -2.20 11.63 3.31
C PHE A 133 -1.50 10.55 4.12
N CYS A 134 -2.07 9.36 4.21
CA CYS A 134 -1.50 8.27 4.97
C CYS A 134 -0.49 7.43 4.17
N ALA A 135 0.38 6.73 4.90
CA ALA A 135 1.49 5.95 4.36
C ALA A 135 1.03 4.90 3.34
N ARG A 136 -0.12 4.22 3.57
CA ARG A 136 -0.63 3.20 2.67
C ARG A 136 -0.84 3.68 1.22
N ASN A 137 -1.08 4.99 1.00
CA ASN A 137 -1.26 5.53 -0.34
C ASN A 137 0.01 5.43 -1.17
N THR A 138 1.19 5.30 -0.54
CA THR A 138 2.46 5.18 -1.25
C THR A 138 2.69 3.82 -1.88
N ILE A 139 1.82 2.84 -1.62
CA ILE A 139 1.93 1.48 -2.14
C ILE A 139 0.64 0.97 -2.81
N ASP A 140 -0.34 1.83 -3.04
CA ASP A 140 -1.62 1.47 -3.68
C ASP A 140 -1.51 1.25 -5.20
N GLY A 141 -0.41 1.68 -5.81
CA GLY A 141 -0.13 1.53 -7.24
C GLY A 141 -0.83 2.59 -8.12
N GLU A 142 -1.19 3.75 -7.54
CA GLU A 142 -1.72 4.90 -8.27
C GLU A 142 -0.63 5.95 -8.48
N HIS A 143 -0.22 6.20 -9.75
CA HIS A 143 0.90 7.08 -10.09
C HIS A 143 0.48 8.50 -10.49
N ILE A 144 -0.82 8.77 -10.64
CA ILE A 144 -1.32 10.09 -11.07
C ILE A 144 -1.23 11.09 -9.92
N ALA A 145 -0.71 12.29 -10.19
CA ALA A 145 -0.48 13.35 -9.24
C ALA A 145 -1.03 14.73 -9.68
N CYS A 146 -2.07 14.77 -10.50
CA CYS A 146 -2.62 16.02 -11.04
C CYS A 146 -3.79 16.61 -10.24
N GLY A 147 -3.95 16.24 -8.98
CA GLY A 147 -5.02 16.72 -8.09
C GLY A 147 -4.61 16.64 -6.63
N HIS A 148 -5.56 16.79 -5.70
CA HIS A 148 -5.28 16.84 -4.28
C HIS A 148 -6.36 16.09 -3.48
N GLY A 149 -5.95 15.09 -2.72
CA GLY A 149 -6.77 14.37 -1.75
C GLY A 149 -7.47 13.13 -2.31
N PRO A 150 -8.67 13.23 -2.89
CA PRO A 150 -9.44 12.06 -3.33
C PRO A 150 -8.72 11.22 -4.38
N TRP A 151 -9.10 9.95 -4.47
CA TRP A 151 -8.59 9.05 -5.50
C TRP A 151 -8.67 9.69 -6.91
N PRO A 152 -7.62 9.55 -7.74
CA PRO A 152 -6.38 8.78 -7.56
C PRO A 152 -5.23 9.56 -6.90
N PHE A 153 -5.46 10.71 -6.33
CA PHE A 153 -4.46 11.71 -5.94
C PHE A 153 -3.98 11.61 -4.49
N GLY A 154 -4.26 10.53 -3.79
CA GLY A 154 -3.72 10.26 -2.45
C GLY A 154 -2.19 10.24 -2.44
N SER A 155 -1.57 10.56 -1.31
CA SER A 155 -0.11 10.60 -1.12
C SER A 155 0.21 10.44 0.36
N TRP A 156 1.49 10.27 0.69
CA TRP A 156 1.93 10.44 2.07
C TRP A 156 2.36 11.89 2.30
N GLY A 157 1.69 12.55 3.24
CA GLY A 157 1.96 13.91 3.64
C GLY A 157 2.61 13.98 5.01
N ILE A 158 3.70 14.75 5.13
CA ILE A 158 4.58 14.76 6.30
C ILE A 158 4.20 15.76 7.40
N GLY A 159 3.07 16.47 7.31
CA GLY A 159 2.64 17.42 8.34
C GLY A 159 3.64 18.55 8.64
N ALA A 160 4.44 18.97 7.65
CA ALA A 160 5.53 19.94 7.78
C ALA A 160 6.69 19.50 8.72
N ARG A 161 6.82 18.22 9.05
CA ARG A 161 7.92 17.71 9.88
C ARG A 161 9.19 17.50 9.05
N THR A 162 10.34 17.75 9.67
CA THR A 162 11.66 17.53 9.06
C THR A 162 12.27 16.17 9.41
N ASP A 163 11.69 15.47 10.38
CA ASP A 163 12.06 14.13 10.85
C ASP A 163 11.06 13.07 10.39
N ALA A 164 10.37 13.32 9.27
CA ALA A 164 9.41 12.39 8.72
C ALA A 164 10.10 11.10 8.23
N GLU A 165 9.52 9.96 8.57
CA GLU A 165 9.98 8.62 8.20
C GLU A 165 8.81 7.77 7.71
N LEU A 166 9.03 7.07 6.60
CA LEU A 166 8.13 6.05 6.06
C LEU A 166 8.82 4.70 6.15
N THR A 167 8.14 3.69 6.65
CA THR A 167 8.64 2.32 6.75
C THR A 167 7.76 1.38 5.93
N LEU A 168 8.38 0.56 5.10
CA LEU A 168 7.78 -0.59 4.45
C LEU A 168 8.20 -1.85 5.19
N ASP A 169 7.24 -2.67 5.62
CA ASP A 169 7.45 -4.03 6.12
C ASP A 169 6.90 -5.02 5.06
N PHE A 170 7.76 -5.90 4.58
CA PHE A 170 7.36 -6.95 3.64
C PHE A 170 6.77 -8.17 4.33
N GLY A 171 6.82 -8.23 5.67
CA GLY A 171 6.32 -9.34 6.49
C GLY A 171 7.18 -10.60 6.43
N ARG A 172 8.10 -10.65 5.48
CA ARG A 172 9.01 -11.76 5.18
C ARG A 172 10.33 -11.22 4.62
N THR A 173 11.33 -12.08 4.53
CA THR A 173 12.58 -11.73 3.84
C THR A 173 12.37 -11.74 2.33
N VAL A 174 12.83 -10.68 1.66
CA VAL A 174 12.81 -10.52 0.21
C VAL A 174 14.20 -10.15 -0.30
N GLU A 175 14.49 -10.44 -1.57
CA GLU A 175 15.70 -9.98 -2.26
C GLU A 175 15.34 -8.80 -3.15
N VAL A 176 16.00 -7.66 -2.94
CA VAL A 176 15.74 -6.40 -3.65
C VAL A 176 17.04 -5.77 -4.14
N ASP A 177 16.99 -5.02 -5.24
CA ASP A 177 18.16 -4.33 -5.81
C ASP A 177 17.87 -2.90 -6.25
N ARG A 178 16.58 -2.49 -6.32
CA ARG A 178 16.18 -1.18 -6.84
C ARG A 178 14.94 -0.67 -6.14
N ALA A 179 14.90 0.65 -5.90
CA ALA A 179 13.69 1.37 -5.52
C ALA A 179 13.33 2.43 -6.58
N VAL A 180 12.07 2.84 -6.63
CA VAL A 180 11.60 3.94 -7.48
C VAL A 180 10.67 4.82 -6.65
N LEU A 181 10.92 6.12 -6.64
CA LEU A 181 10.08 7.10 -5.97
C LEU A 181 9.32 7.96 -6.99
N TYR A 182 8.06 8.24 -6.68
CA TYR A 182 7.23 9.21 -7.38
C TYR A 182 6.84 10.31 -6.41
N LEU A 183 7.37 11.51 -6.61
CA LEU A 183 7.06 12.66 -5.77
C LEU A 183 5.74 13.31 -6.20
N ARG A 184 5.14 14.07 -5.29
CA ARG A 184 4.13 15.07 -5.64
C ARG A 184 4.88 16.36 -5.99
N ALA A 185 5.09 16.59 -7.28
CA ALA A 185 5.72 17.81 -7.82
C ALA A 185 4.81 18.50 -8.85
N ASP A 186 3.52 18.24 -8.76
CA ASP A 186 2.45 18.82 -9.57
C ASP A 186 1.97 20.16 -8.99
N PHE A 187 1.57 21.10 -9.85
CA PHE A 187 0.96 22.36 -9.39
C PHE A 187 -0.38 22.08 -8.66
N PRO A 188 -0.64 22.66 -7.48
CA PRO A 188 0.14 23.69 -6.75
C PRO A 188 1.17 23.11 -5.74
N HIS A 189 1.61 21.86 -5.88
CA HIS A 189 2.60 21.24 -5.01
C HIS A 189 4.02 21.51 -5.51
N ASP A 190 4.51 22.72 -5.34
CA ASP A 190 5.84 23.12 -5.81
C ASP A 190 6.98 22.68 -4.89
N ALA A 191 6.66 22.29 -3.64
CA ALA A 191 7.65 21.79 -2.71
C ALA A 191 7.91 20.31 -2.94
N TYR A 192 9.17 19.93 -3.03
CA TYR A 192 9.63 18.55 -3.18
C TYR A 192 10.89 18.31 -2.37
N TRP A 193 11.34 17.08 -2.27
CA TRP A 193 12.64 16.75 -1.67
C TRP A 193 13.73 16.72 -2.73
N ILE A 194 14.88 17.31 -2.42
CA ILE A 194 16.09 17.30 -3.26
C ILE A 194 17.00 16.12 -2.95
N SER A 195 16.79 15.47 -1.80
CA SER A 195 17.46 14.22 -1.43
C SER A 195 16.68 13.45 -0.38
N GLY A 196 16.98 12.17 -0.28
CA GLY A 196 16.49 11.27 0.76
C GLY A 196 17.48 10.16 1.05
N THR A 197 17.21 9.37 2.08
CA THR A 197 17.99 8.18 2.43
C THR A 197 17.05 6.99 2.58
N LEU A 198 17.40 5.88 1.95
CA LEU A 198 16.84 4.56 2.23
C LEU A 198 17.77 3.82 3.19
N SER A 199 17.22 3.33 4.30
CA SER A 199 17.90 2.41 5.21
C SER A 199 17.23 1.04 5.10
N LEU A 200 18.03 0.04 4.89
CA LEU A 200 17.65 -1.36 4.80
C LEU A 200 17.99 -2.04 6.14
N ASP A 201 17.21 -3.02 6.56
CA ASP A 201 17.45 -3.71 7.85
C ASP A 201 18.64 -4.68 7.83
N ASP A 202 19.32 -4.82 6.71
CA ASP A 202 20.65 -5.46 6.63
C ASP A 202 21.81 -4.51 7.03
N GLY A 203 21.50 -3.25 7.36
CA GLY A 203 22.45 -2.22 7.75
C GLY A 203 22.92 -1.31 6.61
N THR A 204 22.48 -1.54 5.39
CA THR A 204 22.82 -0.70 4.23
C THR A 204 22.04 0.63 4.29
N GLU A 205 22.73 1.74 4.00
CA GLU A 205 22.13 3.05 3.79
C GLU A 205 22.51 3.58 2.40
N VAL A 206 21.51 4.04 1.66
CA VAL A 206 21.67 4.65 0.33
C VAL A 206 21.10 6.06 0.38
N THR A 207 21.95 7.08 0.27
CA THR A 207 21.52 8.48 0.12
C THR A 207 21.54 8.85 -1.36
N PHE A 208 20.48 9.46 -1.85
CA PHE A 208 20.28 9.74 -3.27
C PHE A 208 19.72 11.15 -3.49
N PRO A 209 20.03 11.78 -4.63
CA PRO A 209 19.40 13.01 -5.05
C PRO A 209 17.98 12.75 -5.56
N LEU A 210 17.13 13.78 -5.52
CA LEU A 210 15.78 13.81 -6.06
C LEU A 210 15.56 15.09 -6.86
N GLU A 211 14.71 15.02 -7.85
CA GLU A 211 14.33 16.14 -8.72
C GLU A 211 12.86 16.47 -8.53
N GLY A 212 12.47 17.70 -8.81
CA GLY A 212 11.08 18.16 -8.80
C GLY A 212 10.35 17.79 -10.09
N ILE A 213 10.22 16.49 -10.36
CA ILE A 213 9.53 15.97 -11.54
C ILE A 213 8.34 15.11 -11.16
N ASP A 214 7.31 15.14 -12.00
CA ASP A 214 6.17 14.22 -11.94
C ASP A 214 6.50 12.98 -12.78
N GLY A 215 7.19 12.02 -12.16
CA GLY A 215 7.62 10.80 -12.84
C GLY A 215 8.50 9.92 -11.96
N PRO A 216 8.87 8.73 -12.47
CA PRO A 216 9.71 7.79 -11.74
C PRO A 216 11.13 8.32 -11.55
N GLN A 217 11.65 8.17 -10.34
CA GLN A 217 13.04 8.45 -9.99
C GLN A 217 13.65 7.16 -9.44
N GLU A 218 14.52 6.55 -10.24
CA GLU A 218 15.14 5.26 -9.93
C GLU A 218 16.30 5.41 -8.96
N ILE A 219 16.41 4.49 -8.02
CA ILE A 219 17.45 4.44 -6.99
C ILE A 219 18.04 3.03 -7.04
N ASP A 220 19.29 2.95 -7.45
CA ASP A 220 20.09 1.72 -7.37
C ASP A 220 20.49 1.48 -5.91
N LEU A 221 20.21 0.31 -5.38
CA LEU A 221 20.57 -0.05 -4.01
C LEU A 221 22.03 -0.52 -3.88
N GLY A 222 22.76 -0.60 -4.99
CA GLY A 222 24.18 -0.99 -5.02
C GLY A 222 24.40 -2.50 -5.06
N GLY A 223 23.36 -3.27 -5.36
CA GLY A 223 23.39 -4.74 -5.46
C GLY A 223 22.15 -5.39 -4.87
N TRP A 224 22.20 -6.70 -4.75
CA TRP A 224 21.11 -7.47 -4.14
C TRP A 224 21.21 -7.47 -2.62
N HIS A 225 20.10 -7.13 -1.96
CA HIS A 225 19.95 -7.08 -0.51
C HIS A 225 18.84 -8.01 -0.05
N ARG A 226 19.08 -8.73 1.03
CA ARG A 226 18.08 -9.58 1.67
C ARG A 226 17.52 -8.82 2.88
N ILE A 227 16.31 -8.34 2.76
CA ILE A 227 15.69 -7.46 3.75
C ILE A 227 14.26 -7.90 4.08
N ARG A 228 13.79 -7.49 5.23
CA ARG A 228 12.39 -7.56 5.63
C ARG A 228 11.74 -6.19 5.67
N THR A 229 12.52 -5.16 6.03
CA THR A 229 12.04 -3.79 6.13
C THR A 229 12.93 -2.80 5.42
N LEU A 230 12.32 -1.74 4.90
CA LEU A 230 13.00 -0.62 4.28
C LEU A 230 12.41 0.67 4.83
N LYS A 231 13.27 1.66 5.16
CA LYS A 231 12.85 2.96 5.68
C LYS A 231 13.32 4.08 4.76
N LEU A 232 12.41 4.97 4.38
CA LEU A 232 12.70 6.25 3.73
C LEU A 232 12.70 7.35 4.78
N HIS A 233 13.81 8.09 4.90
CA HIS A 233 14.01 9.14 5.90
C HIS A 233 15.07 10.17 5.48
N ARG A 234 15.46 11.09 6.39
CA ARG A 234 16.43 12.17 6.13
C ARG A 234 16.11 12.94 4.86
N LEU A 235 14.83 13.25 4.70
CA LEU A 235 14.29 13.94 3.56
C LEU A 235 14.66 15.42 3.60
N VAL A 236 15.43 15.89 2.62
CA VAL A 236 15.84 17.30 2.51
C VAL A 236 14.96 18.03 1.52
N LYS A 237 14.22 19.02 1.99
CA LYS A 237 13.29 19.80 1.16
C LYS A 237 14.03 20.81 0.29
N CYS A 238 13.52 21.09 -0.92
CA CYS A 238 13.97 22.17 -1.78
C CYS A 238 13.74 23.57 -1.13
N ASP A 239 14.41 24.60 -1.65
CA ASP A 239 14.18 25.98 -1.22
C ASP A 239 12.84 26.51 -1.80
N ASN A 240 11.77 26.22 -1.09
CA ASN A 240 10.40 26.63 -1.42
C ASN A 240 9.67 27.01 -0.12
N PRO A 241 8.84 28.07 -0.09
CA PRO A 241 8.12 28.49 1.11
C PRO A 241 7.12 27.47 1.62
N SER A 242 6.59 26.59 0.79
CA SER A 242 5.71 25.50 1.24
C SER A 242 6.47 24.49 2.08
N ALA A 243 5.87 24.07 3.19
CA ALA A 243 6.43 23.08 4.10
C ALA A 243 5.90 21.67 3.84
N PHE A 244 5.22 21.42 2.71
CA PHE A 244 4.44 20.22 2.47
C PHE A 244 4.85 19.43 1.22
N PRO A 245 6.13 19.02 1.08
CA PRO A 245 6.46 18.01 0.09
C PRO A 245 5.75 16.69 0.42
N SER A 246 5.42 15.90 -0.60
CA SER A 246 4.67 14.66 -0.42
C SER A 246 5.19 13.55 -1.34
N LEU A 247 5.05 12.30 -0.90
CA LEU A 247 5.39 11.12 -1.68
C LEU A 247 4.13 10.52 -2.29
N ARG A 248 4.16 10.31 -3.60
CA ARG A 248 3.06 9.69 -4.34
C ARG A 248 3.14 8.18 -4.29
N GLN A 249 4.29 7.60 -4.71
CA GLN A 249 4.51 6.17 -4.65
C GLN A 249 5.95 5.85 -4.29
N ILE A 250 6.14 4.71 -3.64
CA ILE A 250 7.41 4.01 -3.51
C ILE A 250 7.25 2.61 -4.07
N GLU A 251 8.10 2.25 -5.00
CA GLU A 251 8.22 0.90 -5.53
C GLU A 251 9.55 0.30 -5.08
N VAL A 252 9.55 -0.98 -4.80
CA VAL A 252 10.76 -1.72 -4.43
C VAL A 252 10.80 -2.99 -5.26
N TYR A 253 11.79 -3.10 -6.11
CA TYR A 253 11.87 -4.19 -7.07
C TYR A 253 12.77 -5.31 -6.58
N GLY A 254 12.30 -6.52 -6.81
CA GLY A 254 12.97 -7.72 -6.36
C GLY A 254 12.12 -8.97 -6.53
N ARG A 255 12.39 -9.97 -5.71
CA ARG A 255 11.68 -11.26 -5.66
C ARG A 255 11.60 -11.78 -4.23
N ASP A 256 10.70 -12.71 -4.01
CA ASP A 256 10.64 -13.43 -2.73
C ASP A 256 11.88 -14.32 -2.60
N CYS A 257 12.43 -14.45 -1.38
CA CYS A 257 13.47 -15.43 -1.11
C CYS A 257 12.89 -16.85 -1.23
N GLU A 258 13.59 -17.74 -1.88
CA GLU A 258 13.30 -19.17 -1.78
C GLU A 258 13.56 -19.61 -0.32
N GLU A 259 12.58 -20.31 0.28
CA GLU A 259 12.72 -20.91 1.62
C GLU A 259 13.64 -22.13 1.61
#